data_59607fb1ea6effbc8ec503e2a93af6be
#
_entry.id   59607fb1ea6effbc8ec503e2a93af6be
#
_cell.length_a   1.000
_cell.length_b   1.000
_cell.length_c   1.000
_cell.angle_alpha   90.00
_cell.angle_beta   90.00
_cell.angle_gamma   90.00
#
_symmetry.space_group_name_H-M   'P 1'
#
loop_
_entity.id
_entity.type
_entity.pdbx_description
1 polymer ?
#
loop_
_entity_poly.entity_id
_entity_poly.type
_entity_poly.pdbx_seq_one_letter_code
_entity_poly.pdbx_strand_id
1 'polypeptide(L)'
;MLFRILKMKKTRNFCIIAHIDHGKSTLADRMLEVTNTLAARDMENQVLDSMDLEKEKGITIKSHAIQMDYIYKGETYTLNLIDTPGHVDFSYEVSRAIASCEGALLVVDATQGIQAQTISNLYLAIEHDLEIIPVLNKIDVESAMVDVVTDQVVDLLGCKPEEILLASGKTGEGVKEVLDAIVERIPAPSGDPDAPLQALIFDSVFNSFRGIIAYFKVVNGSIKPGDKVKFVSTGKEYDADEIGVLKMKMHPRKEIPCGSVGYIISGIKSAVEVKVGDTITHVSRPCTEAIAGFEEVKPMVFAGMYPVETDQYEELRASLEKFQLNDASFVFEPESSLALGFGFRCGFLGLLHLEIVQERLFREFNMDVITTVPNVSYKVYTTQGECLDVHNPSGLPAPTLIDRIEEPYIRAQVISRSDYYGPIMKLCLDKRGVLINQHYLTADRLELTYEMPLSEIVFDFYDKLKSISKGYASFDYHVIGFKEAKLVKLDILLNGDPADALSSLIHADHAYDFGRKMCEKLKELIPRQQFDIAIQAAVGAKIIARETVKAVRKDVTAKCYGGDISRKRKLLEKQKQGKKRMRQIGTVEVPQSAFMAVLKLD
;
A
#
# COMPACT_ATOMS: atom_id res chain seq x y z
N MET A 1 26.87 -32.38 11.50
CA MET A 1 27.55 -31.11 11.77
C MET A 1 28.27 -30.57 10.51
N LEU A 2 29.37 -31.12 10.07
CA LEU A 2 30.16 -30.61 8.94
C LEU A 2 29.32 -30.32 7.66
N PHE A 3 28.43 -31.22 7.29
CA PHE A 3 27.55 -31.11 6.13
C PHE A 3 26.57 -29.93 6.23
N ARG A 4 25.98 -29.66 7.41
CA ARG A 4 25.06 -28.52 7.65
C ARG A 4 25.81 -27.20 7.58
N ILE A 5 27.02 -27.12 8.15
CA ILE A 5 27.88 -25.93 8.07
C ILE A 5 28.30 -25.65 6.63
N LEU A 6 28.70 -26.69 5.87
CA LEU A 6 29.06 -26.55 4.46
C LEU A 6 27.87 -26.09 3.61
N LYS A 7 26.68 -26.59 3.87
CA LYS A 7 25.46 -26.17 3.16
C LYS A 7 25.12 -24.70 3.48
N MET A 8 25.20 -24.27 4.72
CA MET A 8 25.00 -22.89 5.14
C MET A 8 25.99 -21.95 4.45
N LYS A 9 27.29 -22.32 4.37
CA LYS A 9 28.32 -21.53 3.68
C LYS A 9 28.06 -21.32 2.18
N LYS A 10 27.28 -22.23 1.54
CA LYS A 10 26.88 -22.16 0.15
C LYS A 10 25.49 -21.60 -0.08
N THR A 11 24.85 -21.05 0.96
CA THR A 11 23.56 -20.38 0.86
C THR A 11 23.76 -18.86 0.78
N ARG A 12 22.96 -18.20 -0.06
CA ARG A 12 22.88 -16.73 -0.14
C ARG A 12 21.41 -16.32 -0.12
N ASN A 13 21.02 -15.50 0.84
CA ASN A 13 19.69 -14.92 0.90
C ASN A 13 19.81 -13.44 0.53
N PHE A 14 19.07 -13.04 -0.48
CA PHE A 14 19.13 -11.68 -0.98
C PHE A 14 17.77 -11.19 -1.46
N CYS A 15 17.59 -9.88 -1.47
CA CYS A 15 16.44 -9.22 -2.06
C CYS A 15 16.87 -8.28 -3.20
N ILE A 16 15.89 -7.83 -3.98
CA ILE A 16 16.10 -6.82 -5.00
C ILE A 16 15.34 -5.58 -4.57
N ILE A 17 16.05 -4.49 -4.33
CA ILE A 17 15.49 -3.18 -4.03
C ILE A 17 15.62 -2.28 -5.26
N ALA A 18 14.52 -1.68 -5.66
CA ALA A 18 14.45 -0.84 -6.86
C ALA A 18 13.28 0.14 -6.75
N HIS A 19 13.37 1.23 -7.50
CA HIS A 19 12.19 2.07 -7.77
C HIS A 19 11.23 1.35 -8.74
N ILE A 20 9.97 1.77 -8.76
CA ILE A 20 8.96 1.31 -9.72
C ILE A 20 9.51 1.49 -11.15
N ASP A 21 9.25 0.53 -12.02
CA ASP A 21 9.69 0.50 -13.42
C ASP A 21 11.21 0.46 -13.67
N HIS A 22 12.06 0.30 -12.64
CA HIS A 22 13.51 0.10 -12.84
C HIS A 22 13.86 -1.32 -13.34
N GLY A 23 12.87 -2.20 -13.52
CA GLY A 23 13.03 -3.52 -14.13
C GLY A 23 13.41 -4.63 -13.15
N LYS A 24 12.98 -4.50 -11.87
CA LYS A 24 13.18 -5.52 -10.83
C LYS A 24 12.69 -6.90 -11.25
N SER A 25 11.39 -7.04 -11.59
CA SER A 25 10.78 -8.32 -11.96
C SER A 25 11.40 -8.91 -13.24
N THR A 26 11.73 -8.07 -14.22
CA THR A 26 12.40 -8.51 -15.45
C THR A 26 13.81 -9.04 -15.20
N LEU A 27 14.57 -8.41 -14.29
CA LEU A 27 15.90 -8.89 -13.91
C LEU A 27 15.79 -10.22 -13.15
N ALA A 28 14.82 -10.34 -12.23
CA ALA A 28 14.55 -11.58 -11.52
C ALA A 28 14.17 -12.74 -12.48
N ASP A 29 13.33 -12.48 -13.50
CA ASP A 29 12.98 -13.46 -14.54
C ASP A 29 14.24 -14.00 -15.24
N ARG A 30 15.19 -13.12 -15.59
CA ARG A 30 16.45 -13.53 -16.21
C ARG A 30 17.34 -14.37 -15.29
N MET A 31 17.34 -14.05 -13.99
CA MET A 31 18.06 -14.89 -13.02
C MET A 31 17.44 -16.29 -12.93
N LEU A 32 16.12 -16.42 -12.95
CA LEU A 32 15.42 -17.71 -12.99
C LEU A 32 15.74 -18.52 -14.24
N GLU A 33 15.85 -17.85 -15.38
CA GLU A 33 16.23 -18.47 -16.66
C GLU A 33 17.67 -18.96 -16.63
N VAL A 34 18.65 -18.11 -16.26
CA VAL A 34 20.08 -18.45 -16.22
C VAL A 34 20.37 -19.59 -15.24
N THR A 35 19.64 -19.64 -14.11
CA THR A 35 19.76 -20.71 -13.12
C THR A 35 18.98 -21.98 -13.48
N ASN A 36 18.29 -22.01 -14.63
CA ASN A 36 17.39 -23.10 -15.04
C ASN A 36 16.36 -23.48 -13.97
N THR A 37 15.97 -22.54 -13.13
CA THR A 37 14.93 -22.74 -12.12
C THR A 37 13.55 -22.88 -12.77
N LEU A 38 13.36 -22.23 -13.91
CA LEU A 38 12.21 -22.34 -14.80
C LEU A 38 12.66 -22.80 -16.18
N ALA A 39 11.92 -23.73 -16.78
CA ALA A 39 12.23 -24.16 -18.15
C ALA A 39 11.84 -23.04 -19.15
N ALA A 40 12.64 -22.84 -20.20
CA ALA A 40 12.42 -21.79 -21.20
C ALA A 40 11.00 -21.81 -21.82
N ARG A 41 10.37 -22.98 -21.93
CA ARG A 41 8.99 -23.14 -22.44
C ARG A 41 7.91 -22.64 -21.47
N ASP A 42 8.22 -22.54 -20.17
CA ASP A 42 7.29 -22.15 -19.10
C ASP A 42 7.58 -20.70 -18.65
N MET A 43 8.50 -20.00 -19.34
CA MET A 43 8.81 -18.58 -19.11
C MET A 43 7.68 -17.70 -19.66
N GLU A 44 7.07 -16.92 -18.78
CA GLU A 44 6.21 -15.79 -19.09
C GLU A 44 6.89 -14.50 -18.64
N ASN A 45 6.39 -13.36 -19.08
CA ASN A 45 6.87 -12.08 -18.55
C ASN A 45 6.37 -11.89 -17.12
N GLN A 46 7.24 -11.42 -16.24
CA GLN A 46 6.93 -11.17 -14.82
C GLN A 46 6.38 -12.42 -14.13
N VAL A 47 7.12 -13.53 -14.24
CA VAL A 47 6.73 -14.84 -13.68
C VAL A 47 6.54 -14.78 -12.16
N LEU A 48 7.26 -13.90 -11.47
CA LEU A 48 7.14 -13.70 -10.02
C LEU A 48 5.87 -12.96 -9.64
N ASP A 49 5.37 -12.08 -10.49
CA ASP A 49 4.14 -11.35 -10.28
C ASP A 49 2.96 -12.31 -10.52
N SER A 50 2.51 -12.97 -9.46
CA SER A 50 1.56 -14.08 -9.52
C SER A 50 0.11 -13.63 -9.72
N MET A 51 -0.19 -12.35 -9.48
CA MET A 51 -1.51 -11.77 -9.63
C MET A 51 -1.62 -11.04 -10.97
N ASP A 52 -2.75 -11.18 -11.66
CA ASP A 52 -3.03 -10.40 -12.87
C ASP A 52 -2.96 -8.90 -12.61
N LEU A 53 -3.36 -8.48 -11.40
CA LEU A 53 -3.32 -7.09 -10.96
C LEU A 53 -1.87 -6.56 -10.83
N GLU A 54 -0.92 -7.37 -10.40
CA GLU A 54 0.51 -7.02 -10.36
C GLU A 54 1.04 -6.74 -11.77
N LYS A 55 0.70 -7.63 -12.71
CA LYS A 55 1.10 -7.49 -14.12
C LYS A 55 0.46 -6.27 -14.80
N GLU A 56 -0.82 -6.00 -14.51
CA GLU A 56 -1.54 -4.85 -15.07
C GLU A 56 -1.02 -3.51 -14.54
N LYS A 57 -0.73 -3.43 -13.24
CA LYS A 57 -0.22 -2.22 -12.60
C LYS A 57 1.29 -2.06 -12.70
N GLY A 58 2.02 -3.12 -13.11
CA GLY A 58 3.48 -3.13 -13.22
C GLY A 58 4.19 -3.04 -11.86
N ILE A 59 3.53 -3.48 -10.78
CA ILE A 59 4.06 -3.41 -9.42
C ILE A 59 3.95 -4.77 -8.73
N THR A 60 4.95 -5.17 -7.98
CA THR A 60 4.86 -6.30 -7.06
C THR A 60 4.08 -5.87 -5.83
N ILE A 61 3.01 -6.59 -5.52
CA ILE A 61 2.15 -6.33 -4.35
C ILE A 61 2.58 -7.23 -3.20
N LYS A 62 2.90 -8.49 -3.49
CA LYS A 62 3.22 -9.49 -2.49
C LYS A 62 4.64 -10.01 -2.63
N SER A 63 5.34 -10.14 -1.49
CA SER A 63 6.67 -10.72 -1.46
C SER A 63 6.63 -12.21 -1.81
N HIS A 64 7.58 -12.67 -2.61
CA HIS A 64 7.76 -14.08 -2.95
C HIS A 64 9.19 -14.52 -2.65
N ALA A 65 9.33 -15.67 -2.00
CA ALA A 65 10.65 -16.26 -1.78
C ALA A 65 10.87 -17.41 -2.76
N ILE A 66 11.92 -17.35 -3.56
CA ILE A 66 12.25 -18.39 -4.55
C ILE A 66 13.68 -18.87 -4.38
N GLN A 67 13.82 -20.20 -4.32
CA GLN A 67 15.12 -20.88 -4.26
C GLN A 67 15.61 -21.22 -5.66
N MET A 68 16.83 -20.80 -5.98
CA MET A 68 17.57 -21.12 -7.19
C MET A 68 18.83 -21.92 -6.85
N ASP A 69 19.22 -22.84 -7.70
CA ASP A 69 20.51 -23.51 -7.61
C ASP A 69 21.44 -22.94 -8.70
N TYR A 70 22.59 -22.41 -8.30
CA TYR A 70 23.55 -21.79 -9.20
C TYR A 70 24.92 -22.45 -9.11
N ILE A 71 25.53 -22.76 -10.27
CA ILE A 71 26.85 -23.38 -10.32
C ILE A 71 27.90 -22.30 -10.53
N TYR A 72 28.74 -22.08 -9.51
CA TYR A 72 29.84 -21.13 -9.54
C TYR A 72 31.15 -21.86 -9.27
N LYS A 73 32.13 -21.72 -10.20
CA LYS A 73 33.46 -22.38 -10.13
C LYS A 73 33.39 -23.89 -9.86
N GLY A 74 32.36 -24.57 -10.41
CA GLY A 74 32.16 -26.02 -10.24
C GLY A 74 31.50 -26.44 -8.95
N GLU A 75 31.11 -25.51 -8.09
CA GLU A 75 30.36 -25.75 -6.85
C GLU A 75 28.91 -25.22 -6.97
N THR A 76 27.97 -25.99 -6.39
CA THR A 76 26.56 -25.58 -6.40
C THR A 76 26.26 -24.72 -5.17
N TYR A 77 25.75 -23.51 -5.40
CA TYR A 77 25.24 -22.59 -4.41
C TYR A 77 23.72 -22.57 -4.43
N THR A 78 23.13 -22.38 -3.26
CA THR A 78 21.69 -22.16 -3.09
C THR A 78 21.44 -20.67 -2.92
N LEU A 79 20.74 -20.07 -3.87
CA LEU A 79 20.38 -18.65 -3.88
C LEU A 79 18.90 -18.54 -3.52
N ASN A 80 18.56 -17.85 -2.46
CA ASN A 80 17.18 -17.55 -2.07
C ASN A 80 16.91 -16.07 -2.38
N LEU A 81 16.15 -15.83 -3.42
CA LEU A 81 15.63 -14.50 -3.74
C LEU A 81 14.36 -14.28 -2.95
N ILE A 82 14.31 -13.21 -2.18
CA ILE A 82 13.10 -12.69 -1.54
C ILE A 82 12.70 -11.44 -2.31
N ASP A 83 11.66 -11.57 -3.14
CA ASP A 83 11.17 -10.46 -3.95
C ASP A 83 10.45 -9.44 -3.08
N THR A 84 10.63 -8.15 -3.37
CA THR A 84 10.10 -7.04 -2.57
C THR A 84 9.17 -6.16 -3.39
N PRO A 85 8.07 -5.65 -2.81
CA PRO A 85 7.31 -4.57 -3.45
C PRO A 85 8.19 -3.34 -3.69
N GLY A 86 7.84 -2.56 -4.73
CA GLY A 86 8.57 -1.32 -5.05
C GLY A 86 7.86 -0.05 -4.59
N HIS A 87 6.64 -0.11 -4.04
CA HIS A 87 5.83 1.06 -3.72
C HIS A 87 5.86 1.41 -2.23
N VAL A 88 5.80 2.72 -1.92
CA VAL A 88 5.86 3.25 -0.54
C VAL A 88 4.79 2.66 0.38
N ASP A 89 3.57 2.43 -0.11
CA ASP A 89 2.49 1.83 0.68
C ASP A 89 2.86 0.44 1.23
N PHE A 90 3.81 -0.25 0.58
CA PHE A 90 4.28 -1.59 0.95
C PHE A 90 5.67 -1.58 1.60
N SER A 91 6.12 -0.42 2.12
CA SER A 91 7.42 -0.30 2.79
C SER A 91 7.61 -1.31 3.93
N TYR A 92 6.52 -1.75 4.53
CA TYR A 92 6.53 -2.75 5.58
C TYR A 92 6.88 -4.16 5.05
N GLU A 93 6.32 -4.59 3.92
CA GLU A 93 6.71 -5.83 3.25
C GLU A 93 8.18 -5.78 2.82
N VAL A 94 8.64 -4.61 2.35
CA VAL A 94 10.04 -4.39 2.00
C VAL A 94 10.93 -4.58 3.23
N SER A 95 10.60 -3.98 4.36
CA SER A 95 11.37 -4.12 5.61
C SER A 95 11.46 -5.57 6.08
N ARG A 96 10.37 -6.36 5.98
CA ARG A 96 10.38 -7.78 6.34
C ARG A 96 11.26 -8.62 5.43
N ALA A 97 11.19 -8.38 4.12
CA ALA A 97 12.01 -9.07 3.15
C ALA A 97 13.50 -8.75 3.38
N ILE A 98 13.84 -7.48 3.58
CA ILE A 98 15.19 -6.99 3.89
C ILE A 98 15.73 -7.68 5.16
N ALA A 99 14.98 -7.69 6.26
CA ALA A 99 15.39 -8.32 7.52
C ALA A 99 15.63 -9.85 7.40
N SER A 100 15.12 -10.47 6.35
CA SER A 100 15.31 -11.89 6.07
C SER A 100 16.49 -12.19 5.14
N CYS A 101 17.23 -11.17 4.71
CA CYS A 101 18.35 -11.29 3.78
C CYS A 101 19.71 -10.97 4.44
N GLU A 102 20.79 -11.37 3.79
CA GLU A 102 22.17 -10.96 4.11
C GLU A 102 22.71 -9.97 3.06
N GLY A 103 22.03 -9.77 1.95
CA GLY A 103 22.41 -8.80 0.93
C GLY A 103 21.25 -8.31 0.10
N ALA A 104 21.46 -7.20 -0.61
CA ALA A 104 20.47 -6.60 -1.49
C ALA A 104 21.12 -6.18 -2.83
N LEU A 105 20.42 -6.43 -3.93
CA LEU A 105 20.73 -5.82 -5.21
C LEU A 105 20.03 -4.47 -5.28
N LEU A 106 20.80 -3.40 -5.38
CA LEU A 106 20.28 -2.05 -5.62
C LEU A 106 20.19 -1.82 -7.12
N VAL A 107 18.99 -1.98 -7.69
CA VAL A 107 18.78 -1.86 -9.14
C VAL A 107 18.37 -0.43 -9.49
N VAL A 108 19.17 0.21 -10.34
CA VAL A 108 18.95 1.56 -10.83
C VAL A 108 18.80 1.53 -12.36
N ASP A 109 17.76 2.17 -12.87
CA ASP A 109 17.54 2.33 -14.31
C ASP A 109 18.55 3.32 -14.90
N ALA A 110 19.38 2.89 -15.85
CA ALA A 110 20.38 3.73 -16.51
C ALA A 110 19.77 4.90 -17.31
N THR A 111 18.47 4.86 -17.60
CA THR A 111 17.77 5.97 -18.31
C THR A 111 17.18 7.01 -17.37
N GLN A 112 16.91 6.64 -16.11
CA GLN A 112 16.23 7.50 -15.13
C GLN A 112 17.14 7.93 -13.97
N GLY A 113 18.14 7.12 -13.61
CA GLY A 113 19.03 7.33 -12.48
C GLY A 113 18.34 7.12 -11.13
N ILE A 114 18.94 7.67 -10.07
CA ILE A 114 18.46 7.50 -8.69
C ILE A 114 17.10 8.18 -8.51
N GLN A 115 16.18 7.50 -7.83
CA GLN A 115 14.83 7.97 -7.51
C GLN A 115 14.56 7.92 -5.98
N ALA A 116 13.47 8.55 -5.50
CA ALA A 116 13.20 8.65 -4.07
C ALA A 116 13.14 7.29 -3.36
N GLN A 117 12.43 6.31 -3.93
CA GLN A 117 12.34 4.96 -3.36
C GLN A 117 13.68 4.20 -3.40
N THR A 118 14.58 4.53 -4.34
CA THR A 118 15.94 3.98 -4.34
C THR A 118 16.67 4.34 -3.05
N ILE A 119 16.56 5.61 -2.64
CA ILE A 119 17.22 6.13 -1.43
C ILE A 119 16.57 5.54 -0.17
N SER A 120 15.24 5.57 -0.07
CA SER A 120 14.54 5.06 1.11
C SER A 120 14.79 3.57 1.34
N ASN A 121 14.70 2.76 0.29
CA ASN A 121 14.97 1.32 0.38
C ASN A 121 16.45 1.02 0.67
N LEU A 122 17.36 1.84 0.17
CA LEU A 122 18.78 1.73 0.50
C LEU A 122 19.02 1.97 1.99
N TYR A 123 18.42 3.01 2.58
CA TYR A 123 18.56 3.27 4.01
C TYR A 123 18.01 2.13 4.86
N LEU A 124 16.87 1.55 4.50
CA LEU A 124 16.35 0.36 5.17
C LEU A 124 17.33 -0.82 5.09
N ALA A 125 17.96 -1.03 3.94
CA ALA A 125 18.95 -2.11 3.77
C ALA A 125 20.21 -1.86 4.62
N ILE A 126 20.66 -0.62 4.73
CA ILE A 126 21.80 -0.23 5.57
C ILE A 126 21.47 -0.40 7.07
N GLU A 127 20.28 -0.03 7.52
CA GLU A 127 19.82 -0.24 8.91
C GLU A 127 19.83 -1.71 9.32
N HIS A 128 19.66 -2.62 8.36
CA HIS A 128 19.73 -4.07 8.57
C HIS A 128 21.11 -4.68 8.27
N ASP A 129 22.17 -3.87 8.11
CA ASP A 129 23.53 -4.31 7.83
C ASP A 129 23.67 -5.22 6.58
N LEU A 130 22.86 -5.00 5.54
CA LEU A 130 22.95 -5.78 4.32
C LEU A 130 24.15 -5.38 3.45
N GLU A 131 24.79 -6.38 2.82
CA GLU A 131 25.74 -6.15 1.73
C GLU A 131 24.99 -5.62 0.51
N ILE A 132 25.36 -4.44 0.01
CA ILE A 132 24.70 -3.79 -1.12
C ILE A 132 25.50 -4.01 -2.40
N ILE A 133 24.87 -4.60 -3.42
CA ILE A 133 25.44 -4.75 -4.76
C ILE A 133 24.70 -3.82 -5.71
N PRO A 134 25.32 -2.72 -6.17
CA PRO A 134 24.70 -1.82 -7.14
C PRO A 134 24.68 -2.43 -8.54
N VAL A 135 23.53 -2.33 -9.21
CA VAL A 135 23.31 -2.83 -10.57
C VAL A 135 22.64 -1.75 -11.39
N LEU A 136 23.28 -1.28 -12.45
CA LEU A 136 22.67 -0.43 -13.46
C LEU A 136 21.97 -1.30 -14.50
N ASN A 137 20.65 -1.18 -14.54
CA ASN A 137 19.79 -1.94 -15.45
C ASN A 137 19.37 -1.10 -16.66
N LYS A 138 18.89 -1.78 -17.70
CA LYS A 138 18.43 -1.20 -18.97
C LYS A 138 19.55 -0.54 -19.78
N ILE A 139 20.76 -1.06 -19.73
CA ILE A 139 21.90 -0.57 -20.52
C ILE A 139 21.72 -0.74 -22.04
N ASP A 140 20.76 -1.57 -22.45
CA ASP A 140 20.39 -1.83 -23.85
C ASP A 140 19.58 -0.71 -24.50
N VAL A 141 19.12 0.27 -23.73
CA VAL A 141 18.29 1.36 -24.23
C VAL A 141 19.18 2.51 -24.74
N GLU A 142 18.90 3.04 -25.93
CA GLU A 142 19.70 4.13 -26.54
C GLU A 142 19.81 5.39 -25.67
N SER A 143 18.81 5.65 -24.82
CA SER A 143 18.82 6.78 -23.90
C SER A 143 19.52 6.50 -22.57
N ALA A 144 20.18 5.36 -22.41
CA ALA A 144 20.93 5.02 -21.19
C ALA A 144 22.11 5.99 -20.98
N MET A 145 22.16 6.56 -19.79
CA MET A 145 23.21 7.51 -19.38
C MET A 145 24.16 6.83 -18.38
N VAL A 146 24.81 5.74 -18.82
CA VAL A 146 25.57 4.85 -17.93
C VAL A 146 26.60 5.62 -17.09
N ASP A 147 27.41 6.48 -17.70
CA ASP A 147 28.46 7.23 -16.98
C ASP A 147 27.86 8.16 -15.93
N VAL A 148 26.80 8.92 -16.29
CA VAL A 148 26.15 9.87 -15.38
C VAL A 148 25.48 9.15 -14.20
N VAL A 149 24.83 8.01 -14.46
CA VAL A 149 24.14 7.25 -13.40
C VAL A 149 25.16 6.50 -12.54
N THR A 150 26.29 6.07 -13.12
CA THR A 150 27.44 5.52 -12.36
C THR A 150 27.93 6.55 -11.34
N ASP A 151 28.16 7.79 -11.75
CA ASP A 151 28.61 8.87 -10.85
C ASP A 151 27.59 9.11 -9.72
N GLN A 152 26.28 9.10 -10.03
CA GLN A 152 25.23 9.24 -9.01
C GLN A 152 25.28 8.11 -7.96
N VAL A 153 25.47 6.86 -8.40
CA VAL A 153 25.55 5.69 -7.52
C VAL A 153 26.82 5.71 -6.68
N VAL A 154 27.96 6.13 -7.26
CA VAL A 154 29.22 6.34 -6.55
C VAL A 154 29.05 7.40 -5.45
N ASP A 155 28.42 8.52 -5.76
CA ASP A 155 28.18 9.58 -4.79
C ASP A 155 27.23 9.13 -3.66
N LEU A 156 26.23 8.30 -3.97
CA LEU A 156 25.27 7.80 -3.01
C LEU A 156 25.85 6.74 -2.06
N LEU A 157 26.61 5.78 -2.61
CA LEU A 157 27.14 4.62 -1.87
C LEU A 157 28.57 4.80 -1.36
N GLY A 158 29.34 5.73 -1.93
CA GLY A 158 30.76 5.85 -1.67
C GLY A 158 31.59 4.68 -2.22
N CYS A 159 31.03 3.90 -3.16
CA CYS A 159 31.68 2.75 -3.79
C CYS A 159 32.57 3.18 -4.97
N LYS A 160 33.37 2.25 -5.49
CA LYS A 160 34.14 2.50 -6.72
C LYS A 160 33.30 2.21 -7.96
N PRO A 161 33.56 2.89 -9.09
CA PRO A 161 32.84 2.62 -10.34
C PRO A 161 32.91 1.15 -10.79
N GLU A 162 34.03 0.48 -10.56
CA GLU A 162 34.24 -0.93 -10.93
C GLU A 162 33.41 -1.91 -10.08
N GLU A 163 32.86 -1.46 -8.97
CA GLU A 163 31.98 -2.27 -8.11
C GLU A 163 30.53 -2.29 -8.59
N ILE A 164 30.18 -1.39 -9.51
CA ILE A 164 28.84 -1.27 -10.10
C ILE A 164 28.73 -2.24 -11.28
N LEU A 165 27.70 -3.08 -11.25
CA LEU A 165 27.45 -4.06 -12.30
C LEU A 165 26.50 -3.46 -13.35
N LEU A 166 26.80 -3.76 -14.61
CA LEU A 166 25.98 -3.34 -15.75
C LEU A 166 25.14 -4.52 -16.22
N ALA A 167 23.83 -4.33 -16.34
CA ALA A 167 22.93 -5.40 -16.76
C ALA A 167 21.77 -4.91 -17.63
N SER A 168 21.20 -5.83 -18.38
CA SER A 168 19.92 -5.66 -19.05
C SER A 168 19.00 -6.84 -18.73
N GLY A 169 17.98 -6.59 -17.93
CA GLY A 169 16.93 -7.59 -17.68
C GLY A 169 16.18 -8.01 -18.95
N LYS A 170 16.17 -7.16 -19.99
CA LYS A 170 15.53 -7.44 -21.27
C LYS A 170 16.34 -8.39 -22.15
N THR A 171 17.64 -8.14 -22.30
CA THR A 171 18.52 -8.93 -23.19
C THR A 171 19.21 -10.09 -22.48
N GLY A 172 19.34 -10.02 -21.15
CA GLY A 172 20.09 -10.97 -20.33
C GLY A 172 21.57 -10.63 -20.19
N GLU A 173 22.05 -9.54 -20.80
CA GLU A 173 23.41 -9.06 -20.69
C GLU A 173 23.77 -8.71 -19.24
N GLY A 174 24.94 -9.10 -18.75
CA GLY A 174 25.44 -8.83 -17.41
C GLY A 174 24.77 -9.62 -16.27
N VAL A 175 23.73 -10.41 -16.54
CA VAL A 175 22.97 -11.14 -15.48
C VAL A 175 23.81 -12.23 -14.83
N LYS A 176 24.70 -12.87 -15.59
CA LYS A 176 25.61 -13.87 -15.05
C LYS A 176 26.62 -13.23 -14.08
N GLU A 177 27.15 -12.09 -14.43
CA GLU A 177 28.05 -11.30 -13.59
C GLU A 177 27.38 -10.86 -12.29
N VAL A 178 26.08 -10.54 -12.34
CA VAL A 178 25.29 -10.25 -11.14
C VAL A 178 25.14 -11.50 -10.27
N LEU A 179 24.86 -12.68 -10.84
CA LEU A 179 24.79 -13.95 -10.09
C LEU A 179 26.14 -14.34 -9.49
N ASP A 180 27.23 -14.13 -10.22
CA ASP A 180 28.59 -14.37 -9.73
C ASP A 180 28.91 -13.45 -8.53
N ALA A 181 28.56 -12.17 -8.62
CA ALA A 181 28.74 -11.18 -7.54
C ALA A 181 27.89 -11.51 -6.30
N ILE A 182 26.67 -12.01 -6.45
CA ILE A 182 25.85 -12.49 -5.33
C ILE A 182 26.60 -13.58 -4.55
N VAL A 183 27.20 -14.53 -5.24
CA VAL A 183 27.97 -15.61 -4.58
C VAL A 183 29.23 -15.08 -3.90
N GLU A 184 29.96 -14.17 -4.55
CA GLU A 184 31.26 -13.67 -4.07
C GLU A 184 31.11 -12.63 -2.94
N ARG A 185 30.14 -11.71 -3.05
CA ARG A 185 30.05 -10.52 -2.18
C ARG A 185 29.08 -10.70 -1.03
N ILE A 186 27.90 -11.32 -1.24
CA ILE A 186 26.94 -11.52 -0.17
C ILE A 186 27.47 -12.56 0.81
N PRO A 187 27.50 -12.25 2.13
CA PRO A 187 27.96 -13.21 3.13
C PRO A 187 27.02 -14.41 3.25
N ALA A 188 27.54 -15.53 3.71
CA ALA A 188 26.71 -16.67 4.06
C ALA A 188 25.89 -16.34 5.31
N PRO A 189 24.67 -16.91 5.47
CA PRO A 189 23.88 -16.73 6.67
C PRO A 189 24.68 -17.08 7.93
N SER A 190 24.50 -16.30 8.98
CA SER A 190 25.04 -16.58 10.32
C SER A 190 24.04 -17.45 11.11
N GLY A 191 24.52 -18.18 12.11
CA GLY A 191 23.70 -18.96 13.02
C GLY A 191 24.35 -20.25 13.46
N ASP A 192 23.78 -20.88 14.50
CA ASP A 192 24.24 -22.15 15.04
C ASP A 192 23.28 -23.30 14.64
N PRO A 193 23.73 -24.25 13.80
CA PRO A 193 22.90 -25.39 13.38
C PRO A 193 22.50 -26.34 14.51
N ASP A 194 23.22 -26.34 15.64
CA ASP A 194 22.99 -27.22 16.77
C ASP A 194 22.25 -26.53 17.94
N ALA A 195 21.98 -25.25 17.83
CA ALA A 195 21.17 -24.50 18.80
C ALA A 195 19.68 -24.91 18.75
N PRO A 196 18.86 -24.54 19.74
CA PRO A 196 17.40 -24.63 19.64
C PRO A 196 16.87 -23.94 18.38
N LEU A 197 15.80 -24.49 17.80
CA LEU A 197 15.18 -23.87 16.63
C LEU A 197 14.72 -22.45 16.93
N GLN A 198 15.16 -21.54 16.08
CA GLN A 198 14.63 -20.18 15.96
C GLN A 198 14.40 -19.90 14.48
N ALA A 199 13.15 -19.80 14.08
CA ALA A 199 12.81 -19.44 12.72
C ALA A 199 11.86 -18.23 12.71
N LEU A 200 12.20 -17.22 11.94
CA LEU A 200 11.45 -15.97 11.81
C LEU A 200 10.42 -16.09 10.68
N ILE A 201 9.16 -15.85 10.97
CA ILE A 201 8.09 -15.77 9.97
C ILE A 201 8.15 -14.39 9.32
N PHE A 202 8.39 -14.33 8.03
CA PHE A 202 8.41 -13.05 7.30
C PHE A 202 7.17 -12.83 6.42
N ASP A 203 6.42 -13.88 6.06
CA ASP A 203 5.15 -13.77 5.32
C ASP A 203 4.26 -15.00 5.57
N SER A 204 2.97 -14.89 5.18
CA SER A 204 2.03 -16.00 5.22
C SER A 204 0.96 -15.89 4.14
N VAL A 205 0.47 -17.03 3.67
CA VAL A 205 -0.61 -17.14 2.68
C VAL A 205 -1.65 -18.13 3.16
N PHE A 206 -2.92 -17.76 3.06
CA PHE A 206 -4.01 -18.70 3.32
C PHE A 206 -4.36 -19.51 2.08
N ASN A 207 -4.44 -20.81 2.25
CA ASN A 207 -4.91 -21.75 1.23
C ASN A 207 -6.16 -22.48 1.76
N SER A 208 -7.26 -22.47 1.01
CA SER A 208 -8.54 -23.03 1.43
C SER A 208 -8.49 -24.54 1.76
N PHE A 209 -7.53 -25.27 1.19
CA PHE A 209 -7.36 -26.72 1.40
C PHE A 209 -6.32 -27.07 2.45
N ARG A 210 -5.24 -26.27 2.56
CA ARG A 210 -4.08 -26.54 3.42
C ARG A 210 -4.02 -25.67 4.68
N GLY A 211 -4.90 -24.68 4.79
CA GLY A 211 -4.82 -23.67 5.86
C GLY A 211 -3.74 -22.63 5.59
N ILE A 212 -3.16 -22.07 6.65
CA ILE A 212 -2.10 -21.08 6.54
C ILE A 212 -0.77 -21.74 6.20
N ILE A 213 -0.11 -21.21 5.20
CA ILE A 213 1.26 -21.53 4.80
C ILE A 213 2.13 -20.38 5.27
N ALA A 214 2.97 -20.60 6.27
CA ALA A 214 3.88 -19.59 6.78
C ALA A 214 5.25 -19.73 6.11
N TYR A 215 5.78 -18.61 5.62
CA TYR A 215 7.14 -18.51 5.07
C TYR A 215 8.08 -18.05 6.17
N PHE A 216 9.20 -18.74 6.31
CA PHE A 216 10.13 -18.46 7.38
C PHE A 216 11.60 -18.58 6.95
N LYS A 217 12.47 -17.92 7.70
CA LYS A 217 13.93 -18.10 7.66
C LYS A 217 14.38 -18.78 8.94
N VAL A 218 15.13 -19.87 8.82
CA VAL A 218 15.75 -20.52 9.98
C VAL A 218 17.01 -19.76 10.36
N VAL A 219 17.00 -19.12 11.52
CA VAL A 219 18.15 -18.39 12.07
C VAL A 219 19.07 -19.34 12.82
N ASN A 220 18.52 -20.20 13.69
CA ASN A 220 19.25 -21.21 14.44
C ASN A 220 18.55 -22.56 14.38
N GLY A 221 19.32 -23.64 14.53
CA GLY A 221 18.78 -24.98 14.54
C GLY A 221 18.35 -25.50 13.17
N SER A 222 17.35 -26.37 13.15
CA SER A 222 16.71 -26.90 11.92
C SER A 222 15.31 -27.40 12.25
N ILE A 223 14.48 -27.56 11.24
CA ILE A 223 13.10 -28.09 11.37
C ILE A 223 12.89 -29.25 10.42
N LYS A 224 12.07 -30.24 10.84
CA LYS A 224 11.72 -31.45 10.09
C LYS A 224 10.20 -31.65 10.07
N PRO A 225 9.67 -32.37 9.07
CA PRO A 225 8.27 -32.78 9.10
C PRO A 225 7.98 -33.63 10.33
N GLY A 226 6.84 -33.40 10.98
CA GLY A 226 6.42 -34.09 12.21
C GLY A 226 7.00 -33.49 13.49
N ASP A 227 7.86 -32.47 13.43
CA ASP A 227 8.30 -31.75 14.62
C ASP A 227 7.12 -31.00 15.26
N LYS A 228 7.03 -31.07 16.60
CA LYS A 228 6.12 -30.22 17.36
C LYS A 228 6.73 -28.83 17.55
N VAL A 229 6.10 -27.84 16.97
CA VAL A 229 6.56 -26.46 16.99
C VAL A 229 5.62 -25.58 17.82
N LYS A 230 6.19 -24.53 18.37
CA LYS A 230 5.49 -23.51 19.14
C LYS A 230 5.72 -22.15 18.49
N PHE A 231 4.64 -21.40 18.31
CA PHE A 231 4.67 -20.00 17.91
C PHE A 231 4.81 -19.15 19.18
N VAL A 232 5.91 -18.42 19.30
CA VAL A 232 6.30 -17.82 20.59
C VAL A 232 5.33 -16.74 21.02
N SER A 233 4.86 -15.88 20.10
CA SER A 233 3.97 -14.76 20.43
C SER A 233 2.58 -15.20 20.86
N THR A 234 2.04 -16.25 20.24
CA THR A 234 0.70 -16.77 20.55
C THR A 234 0.73 -17.87 21.59
N GLY A 235 1.90 -18.47 21.84
CA GLY A 235 2.09 -19.59 22.73
C GLY A 235 1.47 -20.92 22.26
N LYS A 236 0.87 -20.93 21.04
CA LYS A 236 0.19 -22.10 20.49
C LYS A 236 1.17 -23.11 19.90
N GLU A 237 0.79 -24.39 19.98
CA GLU A 237 1.60 -25.52 19.54
C GLU A 237 0.90 -26.23 18.37
N TYR A 238 1.70 -26.64 17.38
CA TYR A 238 1.23 -27.33 16.18
C TYR A 238 2.24 -28.40 15.75
N ASP A 239 1.77 -29.35 14.96
CA ASP A 239 2.64 -30.28 14.26
C ASP A 239 3.07 -29.65 12.92
N ALA A 240 4.33 -29.79 12.55
CA ALA A 240 4.84 -29.41 11.24
C ALA A 240 4.45 -30.49 10.22
N ASP A 241 3.23 -30.45 9.70
CA ASP A 241 2.72 -31.49 8.80
C ASP A 241 3.57 -31.59 7.51
N GLU A 242 3.89 -30.45 6.93
CA GLU A 242 4.75 -30.35 5.76
C GLU A 242 5.68 -29.15 5.90
N ILE A 243 6.95 -29.34 5.53
CA ILE A 243 7.92 -28.26 5.35
C ILE A 243 8.56 -28.39 3.97
N GLY A 244 9.01 -27.29 3.42
CA GLY A 244 9.66 -27.31 2.10
C GLY A 244 10.24 -25.97 1.70
N VAL A 245 10.66 -25.91 0.45
CA VAL A 245 11.18 -24.71 -0.20
C VAL A 245 10.32 -24.33 -1.40
N LEU A 246 10.27 -23.05 -1.72
CA LEU A 246 9.62 -22.56 -2.93
C LEU A 246 10.66 -22.50 -4.05
N LYS A 247 10.35 -23.25 -5.10
CA LYS A 247 10.91 -23.00 -6.42
C LYS A 247 9.78 -22.52 -7.30
N MET A 248 9.30 -22.31 -8.20
CA MET A 248 8.01 -21.90 -8.78
C MET A 248 6.78 -22.64 -8.19
N LYS A 249 7.03 -23.80 -7.58
CA LYS A 249 6.04 -24.60 -6.84
C LYS A 249 6.62 -24.98 -5.49
N MET A 250 5.75 -25.37 -4.58
CA MET A 250 6.16 -25.93 -3.29
C MET A 250 6.89 -27.27 -3.50
N HIS A 251 8.09 -27.38 -2.94
CA HIS A 251 8.89 -28.59 -2.96
C HIS A 251 9.12 -29.07 -1.54
N PRO A 252 8.42 -30.11 -1.08
CA PRO A 252 8.61 -30.70 0.25
C PRO A 252 10.07 -31.13 0.49
N ARG A 253 10.54 -30.94 1.71
CA ARG A 253 11.90 -31.28 2.13
C ARG A 253 11.86 -32.12 3.40
N LYS A 254 12.87 -32.95 3.61
CA LYS A 254 13.06 -33.73 4.83
C LYS A 254 13.60 -32.92 6.00
N GLU A 255 14.21 -31.79 5.73
CA GLU A 255 14.81 -30.88 6.69
C GLU A 255 15.04 -29.51 6.05
N ILE A 256 14.74 -28.45 6.79
CA ILE A 256 15.18 -27.07 6.48
C ILE A 256 16.25 -26.71 7.51
N PRO A 257 17.52 -26.59 7.11
CA PRO A 257 18.63 -26.30 8.01
C PRO A 257 18.76 -24.80 8.30
N CYS A 258 19.58 -24.50 9.30
CA CYS A 258 20.02 -23.14 9.64
C CYS A 258 20.45 -22.34 8.41
N GLY A 259 20.09 -21.07 8.36
CA GLY A 259 20.36 -20.12 7.27
C GLY A 259 19.47 -20.28 6.04
N SER A 260 18.56 -21.25 6.01
CA SER A 260 17.70 -21.50 4.84
C SER A 260 16.33 -20.86 4.99
N VAL A 261 15.75 -20.47 3.85
CA VAL A 261 14.37 -20.01 3.73
C VAL A 261 13.47 -21.18 3.33
N GLY A 262 12.29 -21.25 3.90
CA GLY A 262 11.32 -22.31 3.63
C GLY A 262 9.89 -21.95 3.99
N TYR A 263 9.01 -22.94 3.84
CA TYR A 263 7.61 -22.82 4.26
C TYR A 263 7.25 -23.95 5.23
N ILE A 264 6.22 -23.70 6.05
CA ILE A 264 5.58 -24.69 6.93
C ILE A 264 4.08 -24.68 6.71
N ILE A 265 3.50 -25.88 6.72
CA ILE A 265 2.06 -26.13 6.75
C ILE A 265 1.76 -26.91 8.03
N SER A 266 0.84 -26.40 8.83
CA SER A 266 0.48 -26.95 10.13
C SER A 266 -1.04 -27.00 10.35
N GLY A 267 -1.83 -26.97 9.25
CA GLY A 267 -3.29 -27.05 9.31
C GLY A 267 -4.00 -25.89 10.01
N ILE A 268 -3.30 -24.78 10.26
CA ILE A 268 -3.82 -23.60 10.97
C ILE A 268 -4.84 -22.89 10.07
N LYS A 269 -6.02 -22.58 10.61
CA LYS A 269 -7.13 -21.97 9.86
C LYS A 269 -7.38 -20.49 10.18
N SER A 270 -6.77 -19.99 11.24
CA SER A 270 -6.96 -18.61 11.71
C SER A 270 -5.68 -17.79 11.59
N ALA A 271 -5.74 -16.66 10.87
CA ALA A 271 -4.58 -15.76 10.70
C ALA A 271 -4.10 -15.16 12.03
N VAL A 272 -4.98 -15.00 13.01
CA VAL A 272 -4.63 -14.48 14.34
C VAL A 272 -3.63 -15.39 15.06
N GLU A 273 -3.53 -16.67 14.66
CA GLU A 273 -2.66 -17.67 15.26
C GLU A 273 -1.25 -17.70 14.66
N VAL A 274 -1.06 -17.06 13.48
CA VAL A 274 0.23 -16.97 12.78
C VAL A 274 0.51 -15.51 12.50
N LYS A 275 1.26 -14.88 13.38
CA LYS A 275 1.67 -13.48 13.18
C LYS A 275 2.96 -13.43 12.38
N VAL A 276 3.00 -12.54 11.40
CA VAL A 276 4.25 -12.21 10.72
C VAL A 276 5.17 -11.49 11.71
N GLY A 277 6.46 -11.85 11.73
CA GLY A 277 7.42 -11.42 12.75
C GLY A 277 7.48 -12.32 13.97
N ASP A 278 6.64 -13.37 14.06
CA ASP A 278 6.71 -14.32 15.14
C ASP A 278 7.88 -15.31 14.97
N THR A 279 8.31 -15.89 16.08
CA THR A 279 9.36 -16.91 16.13
C THR A 279 8.75 -18.28 16.27
N ILE A 280 9.17 -19.20 15.40
CA ILE A 280 8.87 -20.63 15.52
C ILE A 280 10.01 -21.30 16.28
N THR A 281 9.68 -22.11 17.30
CA THR A 281 10.63 -22.92 18.06
C THR A 281 10.10 -24.34 18.28
N HIS A 282 10.94 -25.30 18.71
CA HIS A 282 10.49 -26.62 19.07
C HIS A 282 9.84 -26.63 20.47
N VAL A 283 8.77 -27.39 20.65
CA VAL A 283 8.14 -27.62 21.97
C VAL A 283 9.08 -28.36 22.91
N SER A 284 9.80 -29.36 22.41
CA SER A 284 10.71 -30.18 23.20
C SER A 284 12.00 -29.49 23.63
N ARG A 285 12.45 -28.50 22.84
CA ARG A 285 13.66 -27.70 23.09
C ARG A 285 13.43 -26.27 22.67
N PRO A 286 12.66 -25.52 23.46
CA PRO A 286 12.32 -24.13 23.10
C PRO A 286 13.55 -23.22 23.15
N CYS A 287 13.55 -22.18 22.32
CA CYS A 287 14.54 -21.11 22.41
C CYS A 287 14.30 -20.28 23.68
N THR A 288 15.36 -19.67 24.19
CA THR A 288 15.30 -18.81 25.39
C THR A 288 14.73 -17.43 25.08
N GLU A 289 14.99 -16.93 23.87
CA GLU A 289 14.58 -15.60 23.42
C GLU A 289 13.91 -15.70 22.05
N ALA A 290 12.88 -14.92 21.84
CA ALA A 290 12.31 -14.71 20.50
C ALA A 290 13.26 -13.87 19.65
N ILE A 291 13.26 -14.09 18.34
CA ILE A 291 13.91 -13.18 17.39
C ILE A 291 13.19 -11.84 17.50
N ALA A 292 13.94 -10.73 17.46
CA ALA A 292 13.33 -9.41 17.37
C ALA A 292 12.36 -9.40 16.16
N GLY A 293 11.07 -9.29 16.46
CA GLY A 293 10.02 -9.31 15.46
C GLY A 293 9.90 -7.97 14.75
N PHE A 294 9.00 -7.93 13.78
CA PHE A 294 8.64 -6.70 13.10
C PHE A 294 7.67 -5.88 13.97
N GLU A 295 7.74 -4.56 13.84
CA GLU A 295 6.72 -3.70 14.45
C GLU A 295 5.34 -4.00 13.85
N GLU A 296 4.29 -3.92 14.68
CA GLU A 296 2.92 -4.04 14.18
C GLU A 296 2.61 -2.84 13.28
N VAL A 297 2.21 -3.13 12.05
CA VAL A 297 1.79 -2.08 11.12
C VAL A 297 0.45 -1.53 11.54
N LYS A 298 0.41 -0.23 11.75
CA LYS A 298 -0.84 0.47 12.01
C LYS A 298 -1.33 1.10 10.71
N PRO A 299 -2.56 0.81 10.30
CA PRO A 299 -3.17 1.50 9.17
C PRO A 299 -3.19 3.01 9.43
N MET A 300 -2.92 3.77 8.39
CA MET A 300 -2.91 5.23 8.47
C MET A 300 -4.06 5.87 7.69
N VAL A 301 -4.64 5.14 6.75
CA VAL A 301 -5.77 5.57 5.91
C VAL A 301 -6.97 4.68 6.20
N PHE A 302 -8.12 5.29 6.43
CA PHE A 302 -9.36 4.59 6.76
C PHE A 302 -10.48 5.00 5.82
N ALA A 303 -11.24 4.02 5.31
CA ALA A 303 -12.45 4.26 4.53
C ALA A 303 -13.54 3.27 4.93
N GLY A 304 -14.79 3.69 4.83
CA GLY A 304 -15.93 2.79 4.94
C GLY A 304 -16.09 2.01 3.63
N MET A 305 -16.30 0.70 3.71
CA MET A 305 -16.65 -0.17 2.59
C MET A 305 -18.06 -0.73 2.79
N TYR A 306 -18.92 -0.49 1.83
CA TYR A 306 -20.33 -0.89 1.88
C TYR A 306 -20.66 -1.73 0.65
N PRO A 307 -21.46 -2.79 0.78
CA PRO A 307 -21.92 -3.53 -0.39
C PRO A 307 -22.86 -2.66 -1.24
N VAL A 308 -22.83 -2.85 -2.56
CA VAL A 308 -23.75 -2.14 -3.45
C VAL A 308 -25.21 -2.52 -3.16
N GLU A 309 -25.46 -3.78 -2.87
CA GLU A 309 -26.76 -4.31 -2.46
C GLU A 309 -26.73 -4.62 -0.96
N THR A 310 -27.68 -4.07 -0.21
CA THR A 310 -27.69 -4.14 1.27
C THR A 310 -27.83 -5.54 1.85
N ASP A 311 -28.36 -6.49 1.09
CA ASP A 311 -28.48 -7.91 1.46
C ASP A 311 -27.15 -8.67 1.36
N GLN A 312 -26.13 -8.13 0.68
CA GLN A 312 -24.79 -8.72 0.56
C GLN A 312 -23.86 -8.41 1.75
N TYR A 313 -24.34 -7.86 2.85
CA TYR A 313 -23.51 -7.52 4.01
C TYR A 313 -22.73 -8.71 4.58
N GLU A 314 -23.37 -9.87 4.74
CA GLU A 314 -22.71 -11.07 5.27
C GLU A 314 -21.72 -11.68 4.27
N GLU A 315 -21.95 -11.53 2.96
CA GLU A 315 -21.01 -11.95 1.92
C GLU A 315 -19.78 -11.03 1.90
N LEU A 316 -19.97 -9.72 2.06
CA LEU A 316 -18.88 -8.77 2.20
C LEU A 316 -18.03 -9.08 3.44
N ARG A 317 -18.68 -9.34 4.58
CA ARG A 317 -17.98 -9.75 5.80
C ARG A 317 -17.10 -10.97 5.57
N ALA A 318 -17.66 -12.04 5.01
CA ALA A 318 -16.93 -13.27 4.73
C ALA A 318 -15.76 -13.04 3.74
N SER A 319 -15.92 -12.14 2.79
CA SER A 319 -14.89 -11.76 1.82
C SER A 319 -13.75 -10.99 2.48
N LEU A 320 -14.07 -10.02 3.35
CA LEU A 320 -13.08 -9.25 4.12
C LEU A 320 -12.31 -10.15 5.10
N GLU A 321 -12.98 -11.08 5.79
CA GLU A 321 -12.34 -12.08 6.66
C GLU A 321 -11.33 -12.94 5.88
N LYS A 322 -11.71 -13.43 4.69
CA LYS A 322 -10.81 -14.19 3.82
C LYS A 322 -9.66 -13.34 3.27
N PHE A 323 -9.93 -12.08 2.94
CA PHE A 323 -8.90 -11.14 2.48
C PHE A 323 -7.86 -10.90 3.58
N GLN A 324 -8.29 -10.65 4.80
CA GLN A 324 -7.43 -10.42 5.97
C GLN A 324 -6.50 -11.62 6.26
N LEU A 325 -6.90 -12.86 5.92
CA LEU A 325 -6.04 -14.04 6.04
C LEU A 325 -4.79 -13.94 5.14
N ASN A 326 -4.89 -13.20 4.05
CA ASN A 326 -3.81 -13.01 3.07
C ASN A 326 -3.10 -11.66 3.18
N ASP A 327 -3.62 -10.76 4.01
CA ASP A 327 -3.07 -9.41 4.18
C ASP A 327 -3.13 -9.02 5.66
N ALA A 328 -2.02 -9.18 6.34
CA ALA A 328 -1.90 -8.92 7.78
C ALA A 328 -1.96 -7.40 8.12
N SER A 329 -1.79 -6.53 7.15
CA SER A 329 -1.86 -5.07 7.33
C SER A 329 -3.30 -4.54 7.25
N PHE A 330 -4.21 -5.33 6.67
CA PHE A 330 -5.60 -4.96 6.51
C PHE A 330 -6.40 -5.22 7.79
N VAL A 331 -7.11 -4.19 8.27
CA VAL A 331 -7.99 -4.28 9.42
C VAL A 331 -9.38 -3.81 9.04
N PHE A 332 -10.41 -4.37 9.65
CA PHE A 332 -11.78 -3.92 9.46
C PHE A 332 -12.63 -4.12 10.71
N GLU A 333 -13.61 -3.26 10.89
CA GLU A 333 -14.60 -3.30 11.96
C GLU A 333 -15.98 -2.96 11.41
N PRO A 334 -17.07 -3.48 12.01
CA PRO A 334 -18.43 -3.16 11.57
C PRO A 334 -18.71 -1.65 11.69
N GLU A 335 -19.33 -1.08 10.68
CA GLU A 335 -19.76 0.30 10.63
C GLU A 335 -21.18 0.41 10.07
N SER A 336 -21.91 1.45 10.44
CA SER A 336 -23.21 1.78 9.85
C SER A 336 -23.24 3.23 9.40
N SER A 337 -23.80 3.45 8.22
CA SER A 337 -24.04 4.76 7.64
C SER A 337 -25.52 4.99 7.45
N LEU A 338 -26.00 6.19 7.76
CA LEU A 338 -27.39 6.57 7.49
C LEU A 338 -27.74 6.56 6.00
N ALA A 339 -26.74 6.82 5.15
CA ALA A 339 -26.91 6.88 3.70
C ALA A 339 -26.72 5.53 3.01
N LEU A 340 -25.77 4.69 3.49
CA LEU A 340 -25.32 3.46 2.82
C LEU A 340 -25.72 2.16 3.55
N GLY A 341 -26.30 2.27 4.75
CA GLY A 341 -26.68 1.11 5.56
C GLY A 341 -25.52 0.49 6.33
N PHE A 342 -25.50 -0.84 6.42
CA PHE A 342 -24.45 -1.58 7.13
C PHE A 342 -23.26 -1.88 6.21
N GLY A 343 -22.06 -1.70 6.76
CA GLY A 343 -20.79 -1.92 6.07
C GLY A 343 -19.66 -2.11 7.07
N PHE A 344 -18.44 -1.83 6.63
CA PHE A 344 -17.24 -2.00 7.44
C PHE A 344 -16.33 -0.79 7.30
N ARG A 345 -15.77 -0.33 8.43
CA ARG A 345 -14.66 0.61 8.47
C ARG A 345 -13.39 -0.19 8.26
N CYS A 346 -12.68 0.09 7.17
CA CYS A 346 -11.46 -0.61 6.79
C CYS A 346 -10.26 0.31 6.93
N GLY A 347 -9.14 -0.26 7.40
CA GLY A 347 -7.87 0.43 7.53
C GLY A 347 -6.86 -0.07 6.50
N PHE A 348 -6.13 0.86 5.88
CA PHE A 348 -5.21 0.65 4.79
C PHE A 348 -3.86 1.31 5.06
N LEU A 349 -2.80 0.84 4.42
CA LEU A 349 -1.47 1.44 4.46
C LEU A 349 -1.43 2.78 3.73
N GLY A 350 -2.11 2.86 2.58
CA GLY A 350 -2.21 4.03 1.73
C GLY A 350 -3.32 3.91 0.70
N LEU A 351 -3.38 4.84 -0.27
CA LEU A 351 -4.41 4.81 -1.32
C LEU A 351 -4.24 3.67 -2.31
N LEU A 352 -3.01 3.36 -2.71
CA LEU A 352 -2.77 2.24 -3.61
C LEU A 352 -3.21 0.93 -2.97
N HIS A 353 -2.95 0.76 -1.67
CA HIS A 353 -3.45 -0.40 -0.92
C HIS A 353 -4.98 -0.46 -0.93
N LEU A 354 -5.68 0.66 -0.72
CA LEU A 354 -7.15 0.74 -0.80
C LEU A 354 -7.65 0.31 -2.20
N GLU A 355 -7.05 0.83 -3.27
CA GLU A 355 -7.43 0.46 -4.64
C GLU A 355 -7.21 -1.02 -4.92
N ILE A 356 -6.09 -1.58 -4.45
CA ILE A 356 -5.78 -3.00 -4.60
C ILE A 356 -6.79 -3.87 -3.84
N VAL A 357 -7.13 -3.52 -2.59
CA VAL A 357 -8.15 -4.25 -1.82
C VAL A 357 -9.48 -4.23 -2.55
N GLN A 358 -9.91 -3.08 -3.05
CA GLN A 358 -11.16 -2.91 -3.78
C GLN A 358 -11.21 -3.77 -5.05
N GLU A 359 -10.15 -3.73 -5.84
CA GLU A 359 -10.03 -4.50 -7.08
C GLU A 359 -9.97 -6.02 -6.82
N ARG A 360 -9.27 -6.44 -5.76
CA ARG A 360 -9.20 -7.85 -5.36
C ARG A 360 -10.54 -8.36 -4.81
N LEU A 361 -11.28 -7.54 -4.06
CA LEU A 361 -12.65 -7.90 -3.63
C LEU A 361 -13.55 -8.14 -4.85
N PHE A 362 -13.43 -7.30 -5.85
CA PHE A 362 -14.19 -7.47 -7.09
C PHE A 362 -13.76 -8.74 -7.86
N ARG A 363 -12.46 -8.95 -8.11
CA ARG A 363 -11.95 -10.05 -8.95
C ARG A 363 -11.99 -11.42 -8.27
N GLU A 364 -11.56 -11.47 -7.00
CA GLU A 364 -11.40 -12.75 -6.29
C GLU A 364 -12.69 -13.22 -5.60
N PHE A 365 -13.55 -12.28 -5.18
CA PHE A 365 -14.76 -12.59 -4.41
C PHE A 365 -16.06 -12.17 -5.12
N ASN A 366 -15.96 -11.58 -6.33
CA ASN A 366 -17.10 -11.03 -7.08
C ASN A 366 -17.95 -10.06 -6.22
N MET A 367 -17.26 -9.28 -5.36
CA MET A 367 -17.88 -8.35 -4.42
C MET A 367 -17.62 -6.92 -4.88
N ASP A 368 -18.68 -6.24 -5.34
CA ASP A 368 -18.62 -4.82 -5.69
C ASP A 368 -18.96 -3.97 -4.45
N VAL A 369 -18.12 -2.98 -4.17
CA VAL A 369 -18.19 -2.18 -2.95
C VAL A 369 -18.22 -0.68 -3.23
N ILE A 370 -18.97 0.05 -2.41
CA ILE A 370 -18.93 1.51 -2.34
C ILE A 370 -17.94 1.90 -1.25
N THR A 371 -16.93 2.67 -1.64
CA THR A 371 -15.95 3.24 -0.69
C THR A 371 -16.31 4.68 -0.34
N THR A 372 -16.25 5.00 0.95
CA THR A 372 -16.40 6.40 1.40
C THR A 372 -15.10 7.17 1.19
N VAL A 373 -15.15 8.48 1.40
CA VAL A 373 -13.96 9.35 1.36
C VAL A 373 -12.92 8.84 2.36
N PRO A 374 -11.69 8.53 1.92
CA PRO A 374 -10.63 8.12 2.82
C PRO A 374 -10.29 9.22 3.82
N ASN A 375 -10.03 8.82 5.05
CA ASN A 375 -9.59 9.71 6.12
C ASN A 375 -8.34 9.12 6.78
N VAL A 376 -7.51 9.99 7.36
CA VAL A 376 -6.39 9.55 8.19
C VAL A 376 -6.83 9.34 9.64
N SER A 377 -5.99 8.71 10.45
CA SER A 377 -6.22 8.60 11.89
C SER A 377 -5.86 9.92 12.57
N TYR A 378 -6.77 10.45 13.36
CA TYR A 378 -6.58 11.68 14.14
C TYR A 378 -6.54 11.36 15.63
N LYS A 379 -5.73 12.08 16.39
CA LYS A 379 -5.75 12.06 17.85
C LYS A 379 -6.52 13.27 18.36
N VAL A 380 -7.62 13.00 19.07
CA VAL A 380 -8.48 14.04 19.64
C VAL A 380 -8.31 14.04 21.15
N TYR A 381 -7.82 15.13 21.69
CA TYR A 381 -7.71 15.33 23.11
C TYR A 381 -8.95 16.04 23.62
N THR A 382 -9.59 15.44 24.60
CA THR A 382 -10.80 16.03 25.22
C THR A 382 -10.41 16.98 26.36
N THR A 383 -11.33 17.90 26.68
CA THR A 383 -11.21 18.80 27.84
C THR A 383 -11.14 18.06 29.18
N GLN A 384 -11.45 16.75 29.18
CA GLN A 384 -11.33 15.88 30.35
C GLN A 384 -9.98 15.17 30.44
N GLY A 385 -9.09 15.39 29.46
CA GLY A 385 -7.74 14.82 29.41
C GLY A 385 -7.65 13.43 28.75
N GLU A 386 -8.74 12.94 28.14
CA GLU A 386 -8.72 11.69 27.39
C GLU A 386 -8.16 11.91 25.98
N CYS A 387 -7.41 10.94 25.45
CA CYS A 387 -6.95 10.90 24.07
C CYS A 387 -7.74 9.82 23.31
N LEU A 388 -8.47 10.26 22.29
CA LEU A 388 -9.29 9.39 21.44
C LEU A 388 -8.66 9.28 20.05
N ASP A 389 -8.52 8.06 19.55
CA ASP A 389 -8.16 7.83 18.15
C ASP A 389 -9.43 7.88 17.29
N VAL A 390 -9.53 8.87 16.40
CA VAL A 390 -10.71 9.12 15.56
C VAL A 390 -10.36 8.82 14.11
N HIS A 391 -10.96 7.77 13.56
CA HIS A 391 -10.78 7.33 12.17
C HIS A 391 -11.97 7.70 11.28
N ASN A 392 -13.09 8.06 11.88
CA ASN A 392 -14.32 8.46 11.20
C ASN A 392 -14.74 9.86 11.67
N PRO A 393 -15.00 10.82 10.75
CA PRO A 393 -15.49 12.14 11.11
C PRO A 393 -16.78 12.13 11.95
N SER A 394 -17.62 11.09 11.80
CA SER A 394 -18.85 10.93 12.58
C SER A 394 -18.58 10.59 14.05
N GLY A 395 -17.41 10.04 14.38
CA GLY A 395 -16.96 9.76 15.74
C GLY A 395 -16.34 10.96 16.47
N LEU A 396 -16.26 12.13 15.83
CA LEU A 396 -15.69 13.32 16.45
C LEU A 396 -16.59 13.80 17.61
N PRO A 397 -16.04 14.01 18.82
CA PRO A 397 -16.79 14.59 19.93
C PRO A 397 -17.37 15.98 19.61
N ALA A 398 -18.34 16.42 20.40
CA ALA A 398 -18.88 17.79 20.27
C ALA A 398 -17.73 18.82 20.39
N PRO A 399 -17.72 19.89 19.60
CA PRO A 399 -16.63 20.88 19.60
C PRO A 399 -16.29 21.46 20.98
N THR A 400 -17.27 21.52 21.87
CA THR A 400 -17.12 22.02 23.27
C THR A 400 -16.32 21.05 24.16
N LEU A 401 -16.21 19.78 23.79
CA LEU A 401 -15.47 18.74 24.50
C LEU A 401 -14.05 18.53 23.98
N ILE A 402 -13.70 19.20 22.89
CA ILE A 402 -12.37 19.08 22.25
C ILE A 402 -11.46 20.17 22.79
N ASP A 403 -10.30 19.77 23.30
CA ASP A 403 -9.20 20.65 23.67
C ASP A 403 -8.32 20.95 22.45
N ARG A 404 -7.79 19.90 21.83
CA ARG A 404 -7.01 19.98 20.59
C ARG A 404 -7.14 18.72 19.73
N ILE A 405 -6.84 18.87 18.44
CA ILE A 405 -6.78 17.76 17.48
C ILE A 405 -5.36 17.72 16.91
N GLU A 406 -4.79 16.52 16.87
CA GLU A 406 -3.51 16.27 16.23
C GLU A 406 -3.71 15.39 14.99
N GLU A 407 -3.06 15.76 13.89
CA GLU A 407 -3.05 14.99 12.64
C GLU A 407 -1.67 14.36 12.38
N PRO A 408 -1.62 13.21 11.66
CA PRO A 408 -0.36 12.58 11.33
C PRO A 408 0.42 13.43 10.32
N TYR A 409 1.72 13.60 10.60
CA TYR A 409 2.68 14.29 9.75
C TYR A 409 3.65 13.30 9.13
N ILE A 410 4.07 13.60 7.93
CA ILE A 410 5.05 12.86 7.17
C ILE A 410 6.27 13.73 6.87
N ARG A 411 7.41 13.06 6.70
CA ARG A 411 8.58 13.60 6.01
C ARG A 411 8.57 13.05 4.60
N ALA A 412 8.34 13.93 3.65
CA ALA A 412 8.21 13.64 2.23
C ALA A 412 9.50 13.99 1.50
N GLN A 413 9.98 13.10 0.64
CA GLN A 413 11.13 13.30 -0.25
C GLN A 413 10.63 13.34 -1.69
N VAL A 414 10.97 14.40 -2.40
CA VAL A 414 10.66 14.59 -3.82
C VAL A 414 11.96 14.73 -4.58
N ILE A 415 12.25 13.81 -5.49
CA ILE A 415 13.38 13.94 -6.41
C ILE A 415 12.84 14.28 -7.79
N SER A 416 13.36 15.35 -8.39
CA SER A 416 12.94 15.81 -9.71
C SER A 416 14.06 16.58 -10.43
N ARG A 417 13.82 16.90 -11.70
CA ARG A 417 14.68 17.86 -12.42
C ARG A 417 14.48 19.26 -11.87
N SER A 418 15.56 20.04 -11.87
CA SER A 418 15.57 21.43 -11.38
C SER A 418 14.58 22.35 -12.11
N ASP A 419 14.26 22.05 -13.38
CA ASP A 419 13.27 22.78 -14.19
C ASP A 419 11.87 22.82 -13.56
N TYR A 420 11.52 21.81 -12.75
CA TYR A 420 10.20 21.66 -12.11
C TYR A 420 10.16 22.15 -10.66
N TYR A 421 11.27 22.72 -10.15
CA TYR A 421 11.36 23.17 -8.75
C TYR A 421 10.22 24.12 -8.36
N GLY A 422 9.98 25.17 -9.14
CA GLY A 422 8.94 26.17 -8.84
C GLY A 422 7.52 25.58 -8.74
N PRO A 423 7.06 24.82 -9.75
CA PRO A 423 5.76 24.14 -9.70
C PRO A 423 5.63 23.15 -8.53
N ILE A 424 6.66 22.35 -8.23
CA ILE A 424 6.68 21.39 -7.12
C ILE A 424 6.61 22.11 -5.78
N MET A 425 7.42 23.16 -5.60
CA MET A 425 7.40 23.99 -4.40
C MET A 425 6.02 24.57 -4.14
N LYS A 426 5.39 25.12 -5.18
CA LYS A 426 4.03 25.66 -5.08
C LYS A 426 3.03 24.58 -4.64
N LEU A 427 3.05 23.39 -5.28
CA LEU A 427 2.18 22.28 -4.92
C LEU A 427 2.36 21.90 -3.44
N CYS A 428 3.59 21.74 -2.99
CA CYS A 428 3.86 21.36 -1.59
C CYS A 428 3.40 22.43 -0.60
N LEU A 429 3.58 23.73 -0.92
CA LEU A 429 3.11 24.84 -0.08
C LEU A 429 1.58 24.90 -0.04
N ASP A 430 0.90 24.71 -1.17
CA ASP A 430 -0.57 24.65 -1.25
C ASP A 430 -1.14 23.49 -0.42
N LYS A 431 -0.33 22.43 -0.19
CA LYS A 431 -0.62 21.26 0.65
C LYS A 431 -0.03 21.38 2.08
N ARG A 432 0.14 22.57 2.58
CA ARG A 432 0.65 22.88 3.94
C ARG A 432 2.05 22.32 4.23
N GLY A 433 2.82 22.01 3.18
CA GLY A 433 4.18 21.49 3.31
C GLY A 433 5.17 22.57 3.74
N VAL A 434 6.07 22.22 4.64
CA VAL A 434 7.18 23.05 5.07
C VAL A 434 8.47 22.46 4.51
N LEU A 435 9.21 23.23 3.71
CA LEU A 435 10.50 22.81 3.17
C LEU A 435 11.53 22.72 4.32
N ILE A 436 12.10 21.53 4.51
CA ILE A 436 13.11 21.28 5.53
C ILE A 436 14.51 21.32 4.94
N ASN A 437 14.69 20.69 3.78
CA ASN A 437 15.99 20.60 3.14
C ASN A 437 15.84 20.59 1.60
N GLN A 438 16.89 21.08 0.94
CA GLN A 438 17.05 21.04 -0.50
C GLN A 438 18.50 20.65 -0.81
N HIS A 439 18.66 19.58 -1.59
CA HIS A 439 19.96 19.08 -1.97
C HIS A 439 20.01 18.82 -3.48
N TYR A 440 21.07 19.27 -4.15
CA TYR A 440 21.31 18.96 -5.56
C TYR A 440 22.09 17.67 -5.66
N LEU A 441 21.45 16.65 -6.22
CA LEU A 441 22.07 15.35 -6.51
C LEU A 441 23.01 15.44 -7.71
N THR A 442 22.61 16.25 -8.71
CA THR A 442 23.41 16.61 -9.89
C THR A 442 23.08 18.05 -10.30
N ALA A 443 23.74 18.58 -11.32
CA ALA A 443 23.49 19.93 -11.81
C ALA A 443 22.04 20.18 -12.23
N ASP A 444 21.34 19.15 -12.71
CA ASP A 444 19.95 19.21 -13.23
C ASP A 444 18.92 18.45 -12.37
N ARG A 445 19.34 17.76 -11.30
CA ARG A 445 18.46 17.01 -10.40
C ARG A 445 18.61 17.46 -8.96
N LEU A 446 17.47 17.60 -8.31
CA LEU A 446 17.42 18.01 -6.91
C LEU A 446 16.48 17.11 -6.11
N GLU A 447 16.82 16.98 -4.85
CA GLU A 447 16.02 16.38 -3.79
C GLU A 447 15.44 17.50 -2.91
N LEU A 448 14.15 17.40 -2.65
CA LEU A 448 13.42 18.30 -1.76
C LEU A 448 12.83 17.50 -0.61
N THR A 449 13.11 17.89 0.61
CA THR A 449 12.54 17.28 1.80
C THR A 449 11.52 18.22 2.43
N TYR A 450 10.28 17.77 2.54
CA TYR A 450 9.19 18.50 3.18
C TYR A 450 8.66 17.78 4.41
N GLU A 451 8.20 18.55 5.39
CA GLU A 451 7.27 18.03 6.41
C GLU A 451 5.87 18.54 6.09
N MET A 452 4.91 17.61 6.01
CA MET A 452 3.54 17.92 5.61
C MET A 452 2.53 16.96 6.23
N PRO A 453 1.25 17.37 6.35
CA PRO A 453 0.22 16.48 6.85
C PRO A 453 -0.06 15.33 5.91
N LEU A 454 -0.21 14.11 6.44
CA LEU A 454 -0.56 12.93 5.66
C LEU A 454 -1.92 13.12 4.94
N SER A 455 -2.87 13.78 5.58
CA SER A 455 -4.20 14.06 5.00
C SER A 455 -4.16 14.81 3.67
N GLU A 456 -3.14 15.63 3.43
CA GLU A 456 -3.01 16.44 2.21
C GLU A 456 -2.47 15.66 1.01
N ILE A 457 -1.82 14.52 1.24
CA ILE A 457 -1.27 13.68 0.17
C ILE A 457 -2.20 12.54 -0.24
N VAL A 458 -3.15 12.16 0.63
CA VAL A 458 -4.02 11.00 0.46
C VAL A 458 -4.93 11.12 -0.79
N PHE A 459 -5.22 12.30 -1.30
CA PHE A 459 -6.19 12.43 -2.40
C PHE A 459 -5.53 12.51 -3.79
N ASP A 460 -4.97 13.63 -4.13
CA ASP A 460 -4.59 13.96 -5.51
C ASP A 460 -3.12 14.40 -5.68
N PHE A 461 -2.38 14.36 -4.58
CA PHE A 461 -1.01 14.91 -4.55
C PHE A 461 -0.08 14.22 -5.55
N TYR A 462 -0.09 12.88 -5.59
CA TYR A 462 0.81 12.11 -6.45
C TYR A 462 0.51 12.34 -7.94
N ASP A 463 -0.77 12.36 -8.32
CA ASP A 463 -1.19 12.61 -9.69
C ASP A 463 -0.84 14.02 -10.13
N LYS A 464 -1.06 15.02 -9.25
CA LYS A 464 -0.65 16.40 -9.49
C LYS A 464 0.86 16.54 -9.61
N LEU A 465 1.61 15.88 -8.71
CA LEU A 465 3.07 15.88 -8.75
C LEU A 465 3.60 15.31 -10.07
N LYS A 466 3.07 14.17 -10.51
CA LYS A 466 3.40 13.58 -11.81
C LYS A 466 3.04 14.51 -12.98
N SER A 467 1.86 15.09 -12.95
CA SER A 467 1.38 15.98 -14.01
C SER A 467 2.26 17.22 -14.17
N ILE A 468 2.55 17.94 -13.07
CA ILE A 468 3.35 19.19 -13.11
C ILE A 468 4.81 18.94 -13.45
N SER A 469 5.33 17.75 -13.11
CA SER A 469 6.70 17.34 -13.40
C SER A 469 6.83 16.57 -14.72
N LYS A 470 5.74 16.37 -15.46
CA LYS A 470 5.69 15.53 -16.68
C LYS A 470 6.24 14.13 -16.46
N GLY A 471 6.02 13.58 -15.28
CA GLY A 471 6.50 12.25 -14.88
C GLY A 471 7.94 12.17 -14.37
N TYR A 472 8.67 13.31 -14.32
CA TYR A 472 10.06 13.33 -13.85
C TYR A 472 10.22 13.38 -12.32
N ALA A 473 9.16 13.66 -11.57
CA ALA A 473 9.22 13.65 -10.11
C ALA A 473 8.92 12.26 -9.56
N SER A 474 9.80 11.77 -8.69
CA SER A 474 9.53 10.65 -7.80
C SER A 474 9.22 11.16 -6.40
N PHE A 475 8.45 10.39 -5.65
CA PHE A 475 7.93 10.75 -4.34
C PHE A 475 8.02 9.56 -3.41
N ASP A 476 8.50 9.80 -2.20
CA ASP A 476 8.46 8.85 -1.10
C ASP A 476 8.22 9.58 0.22
N TYR A 477 7.75 8.88 1.24
CA TYR A 477 7.49 9.50 2.54
C TYR A 477 7.53 8.48 3.68
N HIS A 478 7.76 8.98 4.89
CA HIS A 478 7.58 8.21 6.13
C HIS A 478 6.88 9.05 7.18
N VAL A 479 6.14 8.40 8.06
CA VAL A 479 5.39 9.06 9.13
C VAL A 479 6.36 9.46 10.24
N ILE A 480 6.29 10.74 10.68
CA ILE A 480 7.17 11.29 11.72
C ILE A 480 6.46 11.57 13.04
N GLY A 481 5.15 11.24 13.12
CA GLY A 481 4.34 11.44 14.33
C GLY A 481 3.12 12.30 14.08
N PHE A 482 2.61 12.90 15.16
CA PHE A 482 1.40 13.73 15.13
C PHE A 482 1.74 15.17 15.49
N LYS A 483 1.06 16.14 14.88
CA LYS A 483 1.16 17.57 15.20
C LYS A 483 -0.22 18.17 15.35
N GLU A 484 -0.36 19.13 16.25
CA GLU A 484 -1.59 19.89 16.44
C GLU A 484 -1.99 20.64 15.18
N ALA A 485 -3.27 20.60 14.83
CA ALA A 485 -3.82 21.27 13.66
C ALA A 485 -5.23 21.81 13.92
N LYS A 486 -5.56 22.91 13.27
CA LYS A 486 -6.90 23.54 13.33
C LYS A 486 -7.86 22.83 12.37
N LEU A 487 -8.32 21.65 12.77
CA LEU A 487 -9.22 20.84 11.97
C LEU A 487 -10.68 21.12 12.30
N VAL A 488 -11.52 21.05 11.28
CA VAL A 488 -12.97 21.17 11.41
C VAL A 488 -13.66 20.03 10.68
N LYS A 489 -14.78 19.58 11.20
CA LYS A 489 -15.64 18.64 10.50
C LYS A 489 -16.45 19.36 9.45
N LEU A 490 -16.29 18.95 8.19
CA LEU A 490 -17.10 19.37 7.06
C LEU A 490 -18.16 18.31 6.81
N ASP A 491 -19.42 18.71 6.93
CA ASP A 491 -20.57 17.87 6.62
C ASP A 491 -21.21 18.31 5.30
N ILE A 492 -21.59 17.34 4.48
CA ILE A 492 -22.39 17.55 3.27
C ILE A 492 -23.84 17.23 3.59
N LEU A 493 -24.71 18.21 3.36
CA LEU A 493 -26.13 18.06 3.58
C LEU A 493 -26.88 17.97 2.24
N LEU A 494 -27.70 16.96 2.09
CA LEU A 494 -28.58 16.79 0.93
C LEU A 494 -30.02 17.06 1.38
N ASN A 495 -30.60 18.15 0.91
CA ASN A 495 -31.91 18.67 1.35
C ASN A 495 -32.03 18.97 2.85
N GLY A 496 -30.90 19.13 3.54
CA GLY A 496 -30.83 19.38 4.98
C GLY A 496 -30.44 18.14 5.80
N ASP A 497 -30.46 16.95 5.20
CA ASP A 497 -30.06 15.71 5.86
C ASP A 497 -28.57 15.46 5.64
N PRO A 498 -27.80 15.11 6.68
CA PRO A 498 -26.37 14.87 6.57
C PRO A 498 -26.10 13.58 5.80
N ALA A 499 -25.19 13.65 4.81
CA ALA A 499 -24.62 12.50 4.12
C ALA A 499 -23.29 12.15 4.79
N ASP A 500 -23.34 11.33 5.84
CA ASP A 500 -22.20 10.96 6.68
C ASP A 500 -21.03 10.35 5.92
N ALA A 501 -21.31 9.57 4.87
CA ALA A 501 -20.31 8.99 3.98
C ALA A 501 -19.48 10.04 3.19
N LEU A 502 -19.96 11.30 3.12
CA LEU A 502 -19.27 12.41 2.46
C LEU A 502 -18.67 13.40 3.46
N SER A 503 -18.79 13.14 4.78
CA SER A 503 -18.18 13.97 5.82
C SER A 503 -16.67 13.77 5.86
N SER A 504 -15.91 14.84 6.12
CA SER A 504 -14.45 14.80 6.20
C SER A 504 -13.93 15.76 7.28
N LEU A 505 -12.74 15.44 7.84
CA LEU A 505 -11.98 16.34 8.70
C LEU A 505 -10.96 17.07 7.83
N ILE A 506 -11.02 18.39 7.81
CA ILE A 506 -10.18 19.23 6.96
C ILE A 506 -9.66 20.44 7.73
N HIS A 507 -8.56 21.02 7.27
CA HIS A 507 -8.03 22.24 7.87
C HIS A 507 -9.02 23.40 7.70
N ALA A 508 -9.19 24.20 8.75
CA ALA A 508 -10.19 25.28 8.79
C ALA A 508 -10.03 26.29 7.63
N ASP A 509 -8.79 26.60 7.25
CA ASP A 509 -8.49 27.56 6.19
C ASP A 509 -8.88 27.04 4.78
N HIS A 510 -8.91 25.72 4.58
CA HIS A 510 -9.26 25.08 3.31
C HIS A 510 -10.74 24.66 3.24
N ALA A 511 -11.49 24.76 4.35
CA ALA A 511 -12.85 24.26 4.46
C ALA A 511 -13.82 24.85 3.43
N TYR A 512 -13.72 26.16 3.16
CA TYR A 512 -14.59 26.85 2.21
C TYR A 512 -14.36 26.37 0.78
N ASP A 513 -13.11 26.37 0.34
CA ASP A 513 -12.76 26.01 -1.06
C ASP A 513 -13.04 24.54 -1.35
N PHE A 514 -12.71 23.67 -0.41
CA PHE A 514 -13.00 22.24 -0.50
C PHE A 514 -14.52 21.97 -0.51
N GLY A 515 -15.27 22.57 0.42
CA GLY A 515 -16.73 22.43 0.48
C GLY A 515 -17.44 22.96 -0.77
N ARG A 516 -16.95 24.05 -1.36
CA ARG A 516 -17.48 24.60 -2.61
C ARG A 516 -17.25 23.66 -3.79
N LYS A 517 -16.02 23.21 -3.99
CA LYS A 517 -15.67 22.25 -5.06
C LYS A 517 -16.47 20.95 -4.94
N MET A 518 -16.62 20.46 -3.72
CA MET A 518 -17.42 19.28 -3.44
C MET A 518 -18.90 19.46 -3.83
N CYS A 519 -19.52 20.58 -3.46
CA CYS A 519 -20.89 20.91 -3.86
C CYS A 519 -21.04 21.04 -5.38
N GLU A 520 -20.09 21.68 -6.06
CA GLU A 520 -20.07 21.84 -7.52
C GLU A 520 -19.99 20.47 -8.20
N LYS A 521 -19.08 19.60 -7.76
CA LYS A 521 -18.89 18.25 -8.31
C LYS A 521 -20.12 17.35 -8.09
N LEU A 522 -20.67 17.34 -6.87
CA LEU A 522 -21.89 16.59 -6.57
C LEU A 522 -23.10 17.07 -7.41
N LYS A 523 -23.20 18.37 -7.71
CA LYS A 523 -24.25 18.91 -8.58
C LYS A 523 -24.16 18.37 -10.01
N GLU A 524 -22.95 18.14 -10.52
CA GLU A 524 -22.74 17.56 -11.86
C GLU A 524 -23.14 16.08 -11.90
N LEU A 525 -22.88 15.33 -10.84
CA LEU A 525 -22.99 13.89 -10.78
C LEU A 525 -24.36 13.40 -10.31
N ILE A 526 -25.01 14.12 -9.39
CA ILE A 526 -26.35 13.75 -8.92
C ILE A 526 -27.37 14.01 -10.02
N PRO A 527 -28.09 12.97 -10.50
CA PRO A 527 -29.08 13.13 -11.56
C PRO A 527 -30.25 13.99 -11.12
N ARG A 528 -30.86 14.71 -12.05
CA ARG A 528 -32.07 15.49 -11.78
C ARG A 528 -33.21 14.56 -11.40
N GLN A 529 -33.79 14.81 -10.24
CA GLN A 529 -34.95 14.07 -9.73
C GLN A 529 -36.24 14.91 -9.86
N GLN A 530 -37.35 14.38 -9.37
CA GLN A 530 -38.68 15.03 -9.45
C GLN A 530 -38.78 16.30 -8.58
N PHE A 531 -37.82 16.51 -7.69
CA PHE A 531 -37.73 17.67 -6.78
C PHE A 531 -36.33 18.32 -6.83
N ASP A 532 -36.23 19.57 -6.37
CA ASP A 532 -34.96 20.26 -6.29
C ASP A 532 -34.13 19.67 -5.12
N ILE A 533 -32.86 19.35 -5.40
CA ILE A 533 -31.93 18.84 -4.39
C ILE A 533 -30.99 19.97 -4.00
N ALA A 534 -31.06 20.40 -2.75
CA ALA A 534 -30.10 21.34 -2.20
C ALA A 534 -28.88 20.58 -1.67
N ILE A 535 -27.71 20.86 -2.21
CA ILE A 535 -26.42 20.34 -1.78
C ILE A 535 -25.76 21.45 -0.97
N GLN A 536 -25.40 21.19 0.28
CA GLN A 536 -24.84 22.21 1.17
C GLN A 536 -23.62 21.65 1.88
N ALA A 537 -22.55 22.42 1.93
CA ALA A 537 -21.40 22.13 2.79
C ALA A 537 -21.52 22.97 4.06
N ALA A 538 -21.38 22.32 5.21
CA ALA A 538 -21.54 22.92 6.51
C ALA A 538 -20.37 22.61 7.45
N VAL A 539 -19.96 23.58 8.26
CA VAL A 539 -19.04 23.40 9.39
C VAL A 539 -19.84 23.69 10.67
N GLY A 540 -20.14 22.64 11.42
CA GLY A 540 -21.08 22.72 12.53
C GLY A 540 -22.47 23.18 12.06
N ALA A 541 -23.00 24.26 12.64
CA ALA A 541 -24.30 24.82 12.25
C ALA A 541 -24.21 25.81 11.07
N LYS A 542 -22.99 26.17 10.61
CA LYS A 542 -22.78 27.19 9.58
C LYS A 542 -22.65 26.57 8.20
N ILE A 543 -23.59 26.90 7.30
CA ILE A 543 -23.47 26.56 5.87
C ILE A 543 -22.46 27.49 5.24
N ILE A 544 -21.39 26.90 4.63
CA ILE A 544 -20.28 27.62 4.00
C ILE A 544 -20.40 27.66 2.47
N ALA A 545 -20.99 26.61 1.87
CA ALA A 545 -21.23 26.58 0.42
C ALA A 545 -22.58 25.92 0.12
N ARG A 546 -23.18 26.26 -1.02
CA ARG A 546 -24.48 25.70 -1.43
C ARG A 546 -24.60 25.67 -2.94
N GLU A 547 -25.04 24.52 -3.46
CA GLU A 547 -25.46 24.29 -4.83
C GLU A 547 -26.85 23.66 -4.90
N THR A 548 -27.47 23.67 -6.08
CA THR A 548 -28.82 23.11 -6.24
C THR A 548 -28.94 22.38 -7.59
N VAL A 549 -29.30 21.08 -7.52
CA VAL A 549 -29.73 20.31 -8.69
C VAL A 549 -31.21 20.59 -8.92
N LYS A 550 -31.54 21.22 -10.05
CA LYS A 550 -32.92 21.57 -10.37
C LYS A 550 -33.74 20.33 -10.73
N ALA A 551 -34.97 20.26 -10.27
CA ALA A 551 -35.92 19.19 -10.60
C ALA A 551 -36.16 19.09 -12.12
N VAL A 552 -36.49 17.87 -12.57
CA VAL A 552 -37.04 17.66 -13.92
C VAL A 552 -38.33 18.46 -14.03
N ARG A 553 -38.42 19.38 -14.99
CA ARG A 553 -39.61 20.17 -15.26
C ARG A 553 -40.44 19.49 -16.35
N LYS A 554 -41.63 19.05 -15.99
CA LYS A 554 -42.67 18.75 -16.98
C LYS A 554 -43.39 20.08 -17.29
N ASP A 555 -43.47 20.47 -18.56
CA ASP A 555 -44.24 21.65 -18.95
C ASP A 555 -45.73 21.37 -18.79
N VAL A 556 -46.27 21.69 -17.60
CA VAL A 556 -47.68 21.51 -17.28
C VAL A 556 -48.58 22.53 -17.97
N THR A 557 -47.97 23.57 -18.60
CA THR A 557 -48.68 24.64 -19.28
C THR A 557 -48.71 24.47 -20.79
N ALA A 558 -47.99 23.49 -21.37
CA ALA A 558 -47.91 23.25 -22.82
C ALA A 558 -49.25 23.03 -23.50
N LYS A 559 -50.23 22.48 -22.74
CA LYS A 559 -51.62 22.23 -23.26
C LYS A 559 -52.59 23.39 -22.96
N CYS A 560 -52.11 24.51 -22.41
CA CYS A 560 -52.97 25.69 -22.16
C CYS A 560 -52.93 26.61 -23.35
N TYR A 561 -53.85 26.38 -24.30
CA TYR A 561 -54.10 27.30 -25.41
C TYR A 561 -54.87 28.53 -24.93
N GLY A 562 -54.40 29.75 -25.31
CA GLY A 562 -55.05 31.01 -24.99
C GLY A 562 -54.61 31.65 -23.68
N GLY A 563 -55.00 32.89 -23.45
CA GLY A 563 -54.51 33.78 -22.38
C GLY A 563 -55.04 33.54 -20.96
N ASP A 564 -55.49 32.32 -20.61
CA ASP A 564 -55.97 32.02 -19.24
C ASP A 564 -54.79 31.97 -18.25
N ILE A 565 -54.41 33.15 -17.77
CA ILE A 565 -53.35 33.36 -16.80
C ILE A 565 -53.68 32.67 -15.47
N SER A 566 -54.96 32.64 -15.07
CA SER A 566 -55.41 32.05 -13.80
C SER A 566 -55.21 30.53 -13.80
N ARG A 567 -55.51 29.85 -14.90
CA ARG A 567 -55.31 28.40 -15.04
C ARG A 567 -53.83 28.03 -15.08
N LYS A 568 -53.01 28.81 -15.80
CA LYS A 568 -51.56 28.61 -15.81
C LYS A 568 -50.95 28.74 -14.42
N ARG A 569 -51.39 29.76 -13.65
CA ARG A 569 -50.94 29.99 -12.29
C ARG A 569 -51.34 28.88 -11.34
N LYS A 570 -52.58 28.39 -11.42
CA LYS A 570 -53.07 27.22 -10.60
C LYS A 570 -52.31 25.93 -10.92
N LEU A 571 -51.97 25.66 -12.19
CA LEU A 571 -51.20 24.48 -12.59
C LEU A 571 -49.75 24.54 -12.08
N LEU A 572 -49.12 25.71 -12.17
CA LEU A 572 -47.77 25.94 -11.64
C LEU A 572 -47.73 25.82 -10.12
N GLU A 573 -48.77 26.30 -9.45
CA GLU A 573 -48.89 26.22 -7.99
C GLU A 573 -49.12 24.79 -7.50
N LYS A 574 -49.98 23.99 -8.17
CA LYS A 574 -50.13 22.56 -7.93
C LYS A 574 -48.82 21.79 -8.18
N GLN A 575 -48.09 22.13 -9.23
CA GLN A 575 -46.77 21.52 -9.48
C GLN A 575 -45.78 21.83 -8.38
N LYS A 576 -45.73 23.07 -7.89
CA LYS A 576 -44.91 23.51 -6.77
C LYS A 576 -45.27 22.79 -5.47
N GLN A 577 -46.54 22.62 -5.15
CA GLN A 577 -47.03 21.89 -3.98
C GLN A 577 -46.70 20.38 -4.10
N GLY A 578 -46.89 19.78 -5.26
CA GLY A 578 -46.52 18.39 -5.54
C GLY A 578 -45.03 18.13 -5.32
N LYS A 579 -44.17 19.01 -5.85
CA LYS A 579 -42.71 18.93 -5.65
C LYS A 579 -42.33 19.07 -4.16
N LYS A 580 -43.00 19.98 -3.43
CA LYS A 580 -42.78 20.14 -1.98
C LYS A 580 -43.12 18.86 -1.20
N ARG A 581 -44.25 18.19 -1.54
CA ARG A 581 -44.63 16.90 -0.94
C ARG A 581 -43.64 15.78 -1.28
N MET A 582 -43.21 15.68 -2.57
CA MET A 582 -42.20 14.68 -3.00
C MET A 582 -40.87 14.86 -2.29
N ARG A 583 -40.45 16.11 -2.05
CA ARG A 583 -39.23 16.42 -1.28
C ARG A 583 -39.33 15.96 0.20
N GLN A 584 -40.52 15.96 0.79
CA GLN A 584 -40.72 15.53 2.17
C GLN A 584 -40.75 14.01 2.35
N ILE A 585 -40.98 13.25 1.26
CA ILE A 585 -41.17 11.79 1.28
C ILE A 585 -40.00 11.08 0.57
N GLY A 586 -39.32 11.76 -0.37
CA GLY A 586 -38.28 11.15 -1.20
C GLY A 586 -36.90 11.26 -0.57
N THR A 587 -36.20 10.13 -0.47
CA THR A 587 -34.76 10.09 -0.23
C THR A 587 -34.00 10.52 -1.48
N VAL A 588 -32.87 11.21 -1.33
CA VAL A 588 -32.00 11.60 -2.45
C VAL A 588 -31.17 10.40 -2.85
N GLU A 589 -31.35 9.92 -4.07
CA GLU A 589 -30.47 8.90 -4.64
C GLU A 589 -29.14 9.53 -5.06
N VAL A 590 -28.05 9.10 -4.43
CA VAL A 590 -26.69 9.50 -4.76
C VAL A 590 -26.04 8.34 -5.51
N PRO A 591 -25.64 8.52 -6.79
CA PRO A 591 -24.99 7.45 -7.53
C PRO A 591 -23.62 7.10 -6.94
N GLN A 592 -23.19 5.86 -7.04
CA GLN A 592 -21.88 5.38 -6.59
C GLN A 592 -20.74 6.21 -7.16
N SER A 593 -20.86 6.61 -8.43
CA SER A 593 -19.87 7.47 -9.09
C SER A 593 -19.65 8.81 -8.38
N ALA A 594 -20.64 9.32 -7.64
CA ALA A 594 -20.50 10.57 -6.89
C ALA A 594 -19.57 10.43 -5.69
N PHE A 595 -19.57 9.29 -5.00
CA PHE A 595 -18.64 9.00 -3.90
C PHE A 595 -17.20 8.89 -4.41
N MET A 596 -17.00 8.19 -5.54
CA MET A 596 -15.67 8.02 -6.15
C MET A 596 -15.13 9.33 -6.75
N ALA A 597 -15.99 10.17 -7.35
CA ALA A 597 -15.57 11.40 -7.99
C ALA A 597 -15.21 12.52 -6.98
N VAL A 598 -15.72 12.44 -5.76
CA VAL A 598 -15.30 13.33 -4.67
C VAL A 598 -13.85 13.08 -4.26
N LEU A 599 -13.32 11.87 -4.52
CA LEU A 599 -11.91 11.55 -4.29
C LEU A 599 -10.96 12.26 -5.28
N LYS A 600 -11.49 12.73 -6.42
CA LYS A 600 -10.74 13.40 -7.51
C LYS A 600 -11.27 14.82 -7.70
N LEU A 601 -11.16 15.66 -6.66
CA LEU A 601 -11.46 17.08 -6.76
C LEU A 601 -10.27 17.81 -7.37
N ASP A 602 -10.42 18.30 -8.61
CA ASP A 602 -9.42 19.11 -9.33
C ASP A 602 -9.19 20.49 -8.68
#